data_805859a16f8f58e53f71463742e96ba8
#
_entry.id   805859a16f8f58e53f71463742e96ba8
#
_cell.length_a   1.000
_cell.length_b   1.000
_cell.length_c   1.000
_cell.angle_alpha   90.00
_cell.angle_beta   90.00
_cell.angle_gamma   90.00
#
_symmetry.space_group_name_H-M   'P 1'
#
loop_
_entity.id
_entity.type
_entity.pdbx_description
1 polymer ?
#
loop_
_entity_poly.entity_id
_entity_poly.type
_entity_poly.pdbx_seq_one_letter_code
_entity_poly.pdbx_strand_id
1 'polypeptide(L)'
;MAATVPVAVVLPNFSNLTQSETGKVRITDVKFMRVQIGRGHVLPLVKIETDAGVYGIGECHHDVTGLGAKDVVLNAFRQILVKQDPFDIARLTQMMKWRVSYLGGSGGIGIHAVTGCEIALWDLVGKLLNMPLRKILGGGCYTNRVRAYLTSQPRNMLDPAVCKEWIDYIHGSVQKWTAAKPFRISGRPGGSELNRRLTQAELKTNIRAYTNLREAAGDDFEIIVHCHWEFGFYDALSFAKALEPIRPWWIEDLMPIDYVETWAKLTAASPIQISTGENLYTLYDFLPFITNQAVHMVEIDISMAGGLLEAKKIAELANTYYMPVATHNVMGPIATVASANCAATMLDFIGHESYDYKQDSRDGHGGWETLVVYDREIIQDGYIQLSDKPGLGLDLNKEVAMKYLVEGEKWWG
;
A
#
# COMPACT_ATOMS: atom_id res chain seq x y z
N MET A 1 -59.61 -7.26 32.71
CA MET A 1 -58.40 -8.09 32.48
C MET A 1 -58.20 -8.23 30.99
N ALA A 2 -57.25 -7.49 30.42
CA ALA A 2 -56.91 -7.61 29.02
C ALA A 2 -55.89 -8.74 28.87
N ALA A 3 -56.24 -9.77 28.12
CA ALA A 3 -55.35 -10.88 27.80
C ALA A 3 -54.27 -10.41 26.84
N THR A 4 -53.04 -10.36 27.31
CA THR A 4 -51.86 -10.18 26.45
C THR A 4 -51.64 -11.46 25.66
N VAL A 5 -51.90 -11.41 24.34
CA VAL A 5 -51.52 -12.47 23.42
C VAL A 5 -49.99 -12.37 23.24
N PRO A 6 -49.24 -13.43 23.56
CA PRO A 6 -47.80 -13.39 23.29
C PRO A 6 -47.58 -13.39 21.78
N VAL A 7 -47.00 -12.32 21.25
CA VAL A 7 -46.48 -12.29 19.88
C VAL A 7 -45.26 -13.19 19.87
N ALA A 8 -45.42 -14.40 19.37
CA ALA A 8 -44.27 -15.25 19.05
C ALA A 8 -43.47 -14.58 17.92
N VAL A 9 -42.35 -13.96 18.25
CA VAL A 9 -41.36 -13.52 17.24
C VAL A 9 -40.76 -14.78 16.64
N VAL A 10 -41.25 -15.19 15.47
CA VAL A 10 -40.63 -16.24 14.68
C VAL A 10 -39.34 -15.62 14.11
N LEU A 11 -38.23 -15.89 14.77
CA LEU A 11 -36.91 -15.55 14.19
C LEU A 11 -36.74 -16.35 12.89
N PRO A 12 -36.29 -15.70 11.79
CA PRO A 12 -35.97 -16.42 10.57
C PRO A 12 -35.00 -17.57 10.89
N ASN A 13 -35.23 -18.73 10.27
CA ASN A 13 -34.29 -19.84 10.42
C ASN A 13 -33.01 -19.53 9.68
N PHE A 14 -32.03 -18.94 10.35
CA PHE A 14 -30.72 -18.60 9.81
C PHE A 14 -29.86 -19.82 9.51
N SER A 15 -30.24 -21.03 9.92
CA SER A 15 -29.43 -22.23 9.73
C SER A 15 -29.14 -22.53 8.25
N ASN A 16 -30.04 -22.16 7.33
CA ASN A 16 -29.83 -22.33 5.90
C ASN A 16 -28.98 -21.21 5.28
N LEU A 17 -28.87 -20.06 5.97
CA LEU A 17 -28.00 -18.94 5.55
C LEU A 17 -26.58 -19.07 6.14
N THR A 18 -26.43 -19.89 7.18
CA THR A 18 -25.17 -20.08 7.93
C THR A 18 -24.53 -21.45 7.72
N GLN A 19 -24.93 -22.20 6.70
CA GLN A 19 -24.07 -23.27 6.20
C GLN A 19 -22.83 -22.62 5.54
N SER A 20 -22.11 -21.88 6.38
CA SER A 20 -20.84 -21.28 5.99
C SER A 20 -19.85 -22.37 5.63
N GLU A 21 -18.98 -22.10 4.72
CA GLU A 21 -17.83 -22.95 4.40
C GLU A 21 -16.82 -23.04 5.55
N THR A 22 -17.04 -22.24 6.63
CA THR A 22 -16.24 -22.27 7.87
C THR A 22 -16.25 -23.67 8.47
N GLY A 23 -15.09 -24.16 8.81
CA GLY A 23 -14.91 -25.51 9.37
C GLY A 23 -14.95 -26.65 8.36
N LYS A 24 -15.35 -26.39 7.10
CA LYS A 24 -15.43 -27.41 6.04
C LYS A 24 -14.23 -27.43 5.12
N VAL A 25 -13.57 -26.28 4.91
CA VAL A 25 -12.44 -26.09 4.01
C VAL A 25 -11.14 -26.11 4.79
N ARG A 26 -10.11 -26.74 4.23
CA ARG A 26 -8.78 -26.79 4.82
C ARG A 26 -7.72 -26.34 3.80
N ILE A 27 -6.75 -25.59 4.28
CA ILE A 27 -5.56 -25.24 3.52
C ILE A 27 -4.75 -26.53 3.27
N THR A 28 -4.47 -26.83 2.00
CA THR A 28 -3.72 -28.02 1.58
C THR A 28 -2.27 -27.71 1.30
N ASP A 29 -1.97 -26.52 0.78
CA ASP A 29 -0.61 -26.13 0.45
C ASP A 29 -0.42 -24.60 0.47
N VAL A 30 0.83 -24.17 0.65
CA VAL A 30 1.29 -22.78 0.49
C VAL A 30 2.48 -22.80 -0.46
N LYS A 31 2.36 -22.08 -1.55
CA LYS A 31 3.34 -22.03 -2.63
C LYS A 31 3.88 -20.61 -2.78
N PHE A 32 5.05 -20.55 -3.39
CA PHE A 32 5.74 -19.28 -3.60
C PHE A 32 6.42 -19.27 -4.97
N MET A 33 6.45 -18.10 -5.61
CA MET A 33 7.26 -17.88 -6.79
C MET A 33 7.69 -16.41 -6.86
N ARG A 34 8.74 -16.15 -7.62
CA ARG A 34 9.25 -14.80 -7.86
C ARG A 34 9.14 -14.47 -9.35
N VAL A 35 8.58 -13.30 -9.61
CA VAL A 35 8.44 -12.76 -10.97
C VAL A 35 9.19 -11.44 -11.03
N GLN A 36 9.98 -11.21 -12.07
CA GLN A 36 10.70 -9.95 -12.27
C GLN A 36 10.15 -9.24 -13.51
N ILE A 37 9.40 -8.18 -13.31
CA ILE A 37 8.71 -7.44 -14.38
C ILE A 37 8.85 -5.91 -14.14
N GLY A 38 8.65 -5.14 -15.18
CA GLY A 38 8.74 -3.68 -15.10
C GLY A 38 10.18 -3.20 -14.90
N ARG A 39 10.42 -2.28 -13.95
CA ARG A 39 11.75 -1.72 -13.65
C ARG A 39 12.79 -2.72 -13.14
N GLY A 40 12.50 -4.00 -13.19
CA GLY A 40 13.39 -5.04 -12.69
C GLY A 40 13.15 -5.37 -11.21
N HIS A 41 12.04 -4.90 -10.63
CA HIS A 41 11.63 -5.30 -9.29
C HIS A 41 11.22 -6.77 -9.28
N VAL A 42 11.68 -7.48 -8.27
CA VAL A 42 11.26 -8.86 -8.02
C VAL A 42 10.00 -8.82 -7.19
N LEU A 43 8.91 -9.37 -7.72
CA LEU A 43 7.64 -9.52 -7.04
C LEU A 43 7.55 -10.89 -6.39
N PRO A 44 7.55 -10.98 -5.05
CA PRO A 44 7.45 -12.23 -4.31
C PRO A 44 5.97 -12.59 -4.13
N LEU A 45 5.51 -13.62 -4.83
CA LEU A 45 4.11 -14.02 -4.90
C LEU A 45 3.82 -15.27 -4.06
N VAL A 46 2.71 -15.24 -3.34
CA VAL A 46 2.21 -16.34 -2.51
C VAL A 46 0.92 -16.89 -3.10
N LYS A 47 0.74 -18.20 -3.05
CA LYS A 47 -0.52 -18.88 -3.36
C LYS A 47 -0.88 -19.81 -2.21
N ILE A 48 -2.13 -19.73 -1.73
CA ILE A 48 -2.67 -20.65 -0.71
C ILE A 48 -3.76 -21.49 -1.36
N GLU A 49 -3.57 -22.80 -1.36
CA GLU A 49 -4.48 -23.79 -1.95
C GLU A 49 -5.35 -24.48 -0.89
N THR A 50 -6.52 -24.96 -1.27
CA THR A 50 -7.46 -25.66 -0.37
C THR A 50 -7.96 -26.97 -0.97
N ASP A 51 -8.54 -27.81 -0.11
CA ASP A 51 -9.24 -29.03 -0.50
C ASP A 51 -10.55 -28.79 -1.25
N ALA A 52 -11.08 -27.57 -1.22
CA ALA A 52 -12.21 -27.14 -2.05
C ALA A 52 -11.83 -26.83 -3.50
N GLY A 53 -10.53 -26.92 -3.87
CA GLY A 53 -10.04 -26.55 -5.20
C GLY A 53 -9.99 -25.04 -5.46
N VAL A 54 -10.34 -24.21 -4.47
CA VAL A 54 -10.22 -22.76 -4.51
C VAL A 54 -8.88 -22.34 -3.93
N TYR A 55 -8.28 -21.29 -4.51
CA TYR A 55 -7.03 -20.73 -4.02
C TYR A 55 -7.09 -19.21 -3.93
N GLY A 56 -6.25 -18.65 -3.06
CA GLY A 56 -6.00 -17.21 -3.00
C GLY A 56 -4.55 -16.90 -3.35
N ILE A 57 -4.34 -15.68 -3.84
CA ILE A 57 -3.03 -15.16 -4.19
C ILE A 57 -2.73 -13.89 -3.38
N GLY A 58 -1.44 -13.69 -3.08
CA GLY A 58 -0.94 -12.52 -2.37
C GLY A 58 0.44 -12.14 -2.85
N GLU A 59 0.88 -10.97 -2.45
CA GLU A 59 2.18 -10.41 -2.78
C GLU A 59 2.85 -9.89 -1.51
N CYS A 60 4.08 -10.35 -1.26
CA CYS A 60 4.92 -9.81 -0.19
C CYS A 60 5.57 -8.52 -0.65
N HIS A 61 5.96 -7.65 0.30
CA HIS A 61 6.81 -6.52 -0.05
C HIS A 61 8.06 -7.02 -0.77
N HIS A 62 8.47 -6.29 -1.81
CA HIS A 62 9.70 -6.62 -2.53
C HIS A 62 10.91 -6.35 -1.63
N ASP A 63 11.68 -7.38 -1.36
CA ASP A 63 13.07 -7.23 -0.95
C ASP A 63 13.96 -7.25 -2.19
N VAL A 64 15.27 -7.12 -2.01
CA VAL A 64 16.21 -7.06 -3.14
C VAL A 64 16.08 -8.26 -4.10
N THR A 65 15.74 -9.43 -3.57
CA THR A 65 15.71 -10.69 -4.32
C THR A 65 14.43 -11.51 -4.15
N GLY A 66 13.58 -11.18 -3.17
CA GLY A 66 12.43 -11.99 -2.76
C GLY A 66 12.78 -13.32 -2.07
N LEU A 67 14.06 -13.60 -1.86
CA LEU A 67 14.51 -14.88 -1.26
C LEU A 67 14.23 -14.96 0.23
N GLY A 68 14.34 -13.85 0.94
CA GLY A 68 14.06 -13.80 2.38
C GLY A 68 12.60 -14.11 2.67
N ALA A 69 11.68 -13.48 1.97
CA ALA A 69 10.25 -13.77 2.07
C ALA A 69 9.94 -15.23 1.67
N LYS A 70 10.57 -15.73 0.60
CA LYS A 70 10.42 -17.14 0.16
C LYS A 70 10.76 -18.11 1.27
N ASP A 71 11.89 -17.93 1.92
CA ASP A 71 12.35 -18.83 3.00
C ASP A 71 11.36 -18.81 4.17
N VAL A 72 10.92 -17.64 4.60
CA VAL A 72 9.95 -17.49 5.69
C VAL A 72 8.62 -18.15 5.34
N VAL A 73 8.07 -17.91 4.14
CA VAL A 73 6.78 -18.47 3.71
C VAL A 73 6.85 -20.00 3.65
N LEU A 74 7.86 -20.57 2.97
CA LEU A 74 7.92 -22.00 2.73
C LEU A 74 8.38 -22.81 3.94
N ASN A 75 9.33 -22.30 4.72
CA ASN A 75 9.95 -23.03 5.82
C ASN A 75 9.37 -22.70 7.20
N ALA A 76 8.71 -21.55 7.37
CA ALA A 76 8.10 -21.20 8.64
C ALA A 76 6.56 -21.17 8.58
N PHE A 77 5.96 -20.51 7.58
CA PHE A 77 4.50 -20.28 7.57
C PHE A 77 3.71 -21.43 6.97
N ARG A 78 4.22 -22.13 5.97
CA ARG A 78 3.54 -23.31 5.39
C ARG A 78 3.16 -24.32 6.47
N GLN A 79 4.04 -24.56 7.43
CA GLN A 79 3.78 -25.49 8.54
C GLN A 79 2.68 -25.00 9.49
N ILE A 80 2.51 -23.69 9.62
CA ILE A 80 1.47 -23.06 10.45
C ILE A 80 0.12 -23.12 9.74
N LEU A 81 0.10 -22.88 8.43
CA LEU A 81 -1.12 -22.67 7.64
C LEU A 81 -1.77 -23.97 7.16
N VAL A 82 -0.96 -24.98 6.76
CA VAL A 82 -1.49 -26.25 6.24
C VAL A 82 -2.37 -26.94 7.28
N LYS A 83 -3.51 -27.47 6.85
CA LYS A 83 -4.60 -28.08 7.63
C LYS A 83 -5.44 -27.10 8.47
N GLN A 84 -5.14 -25.80 8.45
CA GLN A 84 -5.95 -24.81 9.12
C GLN A 84 -7.20 -24.44 8.30
N ASP A 85 -8.17 -23.85 8.98
CA ASP A 85 -9.34 -23.24 8.36
C ASP A 85 -8.94 -21.86 7.81
N PRO A 86 -9.09 -21.59 6.49
CA PRO A 86 -8.72 -20.31 5.90
C PRO A 86 -9.55 -19.13 6.44
N PHE A 87 -10.71 -19.37 7.02
CA PHE A 87 -11.55 -18.31 7.62
C PHE A 87 -10.96 -17.73 8.92
N ASP A 88 -10.04 -18.43 9.57
CA ASP A 88 -9.37 -17.97 10.80
C ASP A 88 -8.27 -16.92 10.55
N ILE A 89 -8.48 -15.99 9.61
CA ILE A 89 -7.43 -15.07 9.11
C ILE A 89 -6.70 -14.36 10.25
N ALA A 90 -7.44 -13.74 11.19
CA ALA A 90 -6.83 -12.99 12.28
C ALA A 90 -5.96 -13.88 13.20
N ARG A 91 -6.42 -15.10 13.50
CA ARG A 91 -5.67 -16.08 14.29
C ARG A 91 -4.42 -16.53 13.56
N LEU A 92 -4.54 -16.88 12.28
CA LEU A 92 -3.42 -17.34 11.46
C LEU A 92 -2.36 -16.24 11.27
N THR A 93 -2.81 -15.01 11.01
CA THR A 93 -1.92 -13.84 10.93
C THR A 93 -1.17 -13.63 12.25
N GLN A 94 -1.84 -13.74 13.40
CA GLN A 94 -1.19 -13.60 14.70
C GLN A 94 -0.18 -14.73 14.96
N MET A 95 -0.49 -15.97 14.56
CA MET A 95 0.45 -17.09 14.68
C MET A 95 1.71 -16.86 13.83
N MET A 96 1.55 -16.35 12.60
CA MET A 96 2.68 -15.97 11.74
C MET A 96 3.50 -14.83 12.35
N LYS A 97 2.87 -13.79 12.88
CA LYS A 97 3.54 -12.69 13.59
C LYS A 97 4.33 -13.19 14.81
N TRP A 98 3.79 -14.08 15.61
CA TRP A 98 4.52 -14.70 16.71
C TRP A 98 5.72 -15.51 16.23
N ARG A 99 5.58 -16.24 15.13
CA ARG A 99 6.70 -16.96 14.54
C ARG A 99 7.83 -16.03 14.10
N VAL A 100 7.48 -14.89 13.50
CA VAL A 100 8.45 -13.87 13.08
C VAL A 100 9.19 -13.25 14.26
N SER A 101 8.54 -13.05 15.40
CA SER A 101 9.21 -12.49 16.59
C SER A 101 10.40 -13.33 17.05
N TYR A 102 10.35 -14.64 16.86
CA TYR A 102 11.50 -15.54 17.10
C TYR A 102 12.60 -15.47 16.03
N LEU A 103 12.30 -14.88 14.87
CA LEU A 103 13.23 -14.76 13.73
C LEU A 103 13.93 -13.40 13.68
N GLY A 104 13.75 -12.54 14.67
CA GLY A 104 14.47 -11.27 14.77
C GLY A 104 13.64 -10.02 14.87
N GLY A 105 12.34 -10.11 15.12
CA GLY A 105 11.56 -8.92 15.43
C GLY A 105 10.21 -8.81 14.75
N SER A 106 9.56 -7.66 14.95
CA SER A 106 8.21 -7.34 14.45
C SER A 106 8.23 -6.49 13.18
N GLY A 107 9.33 -6.50 12.43
CA GLY A 107 9.50 -5.72 11.20
C GLY A 107 10.24 -6.50 10.10
N GLY A 108 10.53 -5.82 9.00
CA GLY A 108 11.32 -6.33 7.88
C GLY A 108 10.71 -7.53 7.19
N ILE A 109 11.57 -8.35 6.59
CA ILE A 109 11.21 -9.49 5.71
C ILE A 109 10.16 -10.42 6.34
N GLY A 110 10.20 -10.62 7.65
CA GLY A 110 9.22 -11.45 8.34
C GLY A 110 7.81 -10.91 8.23
N ILE A 111 7.62 -9.61 8.44
CA ILE A 111 6.31 -8.95 8.30
C ILE A 111 5.89 -8.86 6.84
N HIS A 112 6.82 -8.65 5.89
CA HIS A 112 6.53 -8.72 4.46
C HIS A 112 5.95 -10.07 4.05
N ALA A 113 6.50 -11.16 4.58
CA ALA A 113 6.00 -12.52 4.36
C ALA A 113 4.61 -12.73 5.01
N VAL A 114 4.37 -12.17 6.21
CA VAL A 114 3.04 -12.18 6.86
C VAL A 114 2.01 -11.54 5.94
N THR A 115 2.32 -10.34 5.41
CA THR A 115 1.40 -9.60 4.54
C THR A 115 1.04 -10.40 3.29
N GLY A 116 2.02 -10.99 2.59
CA GLY A 116 1.74 -11.78 1.39
C GLY A 116 0.81 -12.96 1.67
N CYS A 117 1.01 -13.66 2.79
CA CYS A 117 0.11 -14.75 3.19
C CYS A 117 -1.27 -14.23 3.62
N GLU A 118 -1.34 -13.10 4.30
CA GLU A 118 -2.60 -12.51 4.78
C GLU A 118 -3.46 -12.02 3.62
N ILE A 119 -2.87 -11.35 2.62
CA ILE A 119 -3.55 -10.98 1.38
C ILE A 119 -4.09 -12.22 0.66
N ALA A 120 -3.28 -13.29 0.56
CA ALA A 120 -3.73 -14.54 -0.07
C ALA A 120 -4.89 -15.21 0.68
N LEU A 121 -4.92 -15.14 2.02
CA LEU A 121 -6.04 -15.62 2.82
C LEU A 121 -7.31 -14.81 2.56
N TRP A 122 -7.21 -13.48 2.49
CA TRP A 122 -8.35 -12.62 2.20
C TRP A 122 -8.90 -12.84 0.79
N ASP A 123 -8.03 -12.99 -0.21
CA ASP A 123 -8.45 -13.32 -1.58
C ASP A 123 -9.17 -14.66 -1.63
N LEU A 124 -8.62 -15.67 -0.96
CA LEU A 124 -9.20 -17.01 -0.83
C LEU A 124 -10.60 -16.96 -0.20
N VAL A 125 -10.72 -16.30 0.96
CA VAL A 125 -12.01 -16.20 1.67
C VAL A 125 -13.04 -15.44 0.84
N GLY A 126 -12.62 -14.36 0.15
CA GLY A 126 -13.49 -13.64 -0.77
C GLY A 126 -14.02 -14.53 -1.91
N LYS A 127 -13.17 -15.37 -2.47
CA LYS A 127 -13.55 -16.34 -3.51
C LYS A 127 -14.48 -17.43 -2.96
N LEU A 128 -14.20 -17.97 -1.78
CA LEU A 128 -15.07 -18.96 -1.12
C LEU A 128 -16.46 -18.42 -0.80
N LEU A 129 -16.55 -17.15 -0.39
CA LEU A 129 -17.81 -16.47 -0.09
C LEU A 129 -18.50 -15.89 -1.32
N ASN A 130 -17.86 -15.95 -2.49
CA ASN A 130 -18.31 -15.27 -3.70
C ASN A 130 -18.56 -13.77 -3.49
N MET A 131 -17.66 -13.10 -2.75
CA MET A 131 -17.78 -11.69 -2.39
C MET A 131 -16.49 -10.91 -2.69
N PRO A 132 -16.58 -9.66 -3.18
CA PRO A 132 -15.42 -8.79 -3.35
C PRO A 132 -14.75 -8.51 -1.99
N LEU A 133 -13.42 -8.43 -1.99
CA LEU A 133 -12.62 -8.23 -0.76
C LEU A 133 -13.08 -7.03 0.06
N ARG A 134 -13.29 -5.87 -0.57
CA ARG A 134 -13.73 -4.66 0.14
C ARG A 134 -15.04 -4.85 0.91
N LYS A 135 -15.96 -5.71 0.40
CA LYS A 135 -17.24 -5.99 1.07
C LYS A 135 -17.04 -6.77 2.36
N ILE A 136 -16.07 -7.69 2.37
CA ILE A 136 -15.75 -8.49 3.56
C ILE A 136 -15.02 -7.64 4.59
N LEU A 137 -14.11 -6.76 4.16
CA LEU A 137 -13.32 -5.90 5.04
C LEU A 137 -14.13 -4.79 5.73
N GLY A 138 -15.16 -4.29 5.10
CA GLY A 138 -15.92 -3.17 5.66
C GLY A 138 -17.39 -3.09 5.27
N GLY A 139 -17.81 -3.96 4.35
CA GLY A 139 -19.21 -4.09 3.93
C GLY A 139 -19.76 -2.92 3.14
N GLY A 140 -19.60 -1.74 3.57
CA GLY A 140 -20.29 -0.58 3.02
C GLY A 140 -19.46 0.37 2.21
N CYS A 141 -18.21 0.20 2.08
CA CYS A 141 -17.26 1.08 1.42
C CYS A 141 -17.74 2.51 1.16
N TYR A 142 -16.94 3.45 1.46
CA TYR A 142 -17.20 4.86 1.14
C TYR A 142 -17.13 5.10 -0.38
N THR A 143 -16.44 4.22 -1.11
CA THR A 143 -16.26 4.34 -2.55
C THR A 143 -16.03 2.99 -3.21
N ASN A 144 -16.28 2.91 -4.51
CA ASN A 144 -15.92 1.79 -5.39
C ASN A 144 -14.66 2.08 -6.24
N ARG A 145 -14.02 3.21 -6.00
CA ARG A 145 -12.76 3.64 -6.61
C ARG A 145 -11.95 4.43 -5.61
N VAL A 146 -10.64 4.38 -5.69
CA VAL A 146 -9.72 5.01 -4.75
C VAL A 146 -8.88 6.05 -5.49
N ARG A 147 -8.85 7.31 -5.01
CA ARG A 147 -8.02 8.35 -5.61
C ARG A 147 -6.57 7.90 -5.59
N ALA A 148 -5.91 7.97 -6.75
CA ALA A 148 -4.51 7.63 -6.89
C ALA A 148 -3.65 8.88 -7.07
N TYR A 149 -2.40 8.82 -6.59
CA TYR A 149 -1.36 9.79 -6.91
C TYR A 149 -0.14 9.11 -7.52
N LEU A 150 0.54 9.81 -8.42
CA LEU A 150 1.62 9.28 -9.22
C LEU A 150 2.99 9.50 -8.56
N THR A 151 3.72 8.43 -8.27
CA THR A 151 5.13 8.54 -7.90
C THR A 151 5.99 8.63 -9.14
N SER A 152 6.24 9.84 -9.55
CA SER A 152 7.06 10.21 -10.70
C SER A 152 7.34 11.71 -10.69
N GLN A 153 8.27 12.13 -11.55
CA GLN A 153 8.66 13.52 -11.68
C GLN A 153 9.15 13.84 -13.09
N PRO A 154 9.12 15.12 -13.50
CA PRO A 154 9.82 15.56 -14.71
C PRO A 154 11.31 15.20 -14.65
N ARG A 155 11.90 14.83 -15.77
CA ARG A 155 13.34 14.52 -15.86
C ARG A 155 14.26 15.67 -15.42
N ASN A 156 13.76 16.91 -15.50
CA ASN A 156 14.42 18.12 -15.01
C ASN A 156 13.40 19.15 -14.54
N MET A 157 13.13 19.22 -13.25
CA MET A 157 12.20 20.18 -12.65
C MET A 157 12.73 21.64 -12.67
N LEU A 158 14.02 21.86 -12.97
CA LEU A 158 14.58 23.20 -13.09
C LEU A 158 14.28 23.86 -14.44
N ASP A 159 13.77 23.10 -15.40
CA ASP A 159 13.35 23.57 -16.71
C ASP A 159 11.83 23.66 -16.80
N PRO A 160 11.21 24.87 -16.89
CA PRO A 160 9.77 25.02 -16.96
C PRO A 160 9.13 24.31 -18.17
N ALA A 161 9.85 24.24 -19.32
CA ALA A 161 9.33 23.57 -20.50
C ALA A 161 9.21 22.06 -20.29
N VAL A 162 10.20 21.45 -19.61
CA VAL A 162 10.18 20.03 -19.25
C VAL A 162 9.08 19.72 -18.21
N CYS A 163 8.84 20.62 -17.27
CA CYS A 163 7.72 20.51 -16.35
C CYS A 163 6.38 20.51 -17.09
N LYS A 164 6.20 21.45 -18.02
CA LYS A 164 4.98 21.53 -18.82
C LYS A 164 4.78 20.29 -19.70
N GLU A 165 5.79 19.83 -20.41
CA GLU A 165 5.73 18.62 -21.22
C GLU A 165 5.29 17.40 -20.39
N TRP A 166 5.82 17.26 -19.19
CA TRP A 166 5.49 16.16 -18.28
C TRP A 166 4.06 16.25 -17.78
N ILE A 167 3.58 17.45 -17.39
CA ILE A 167 2.20 17.65 -16.97
C ILE A 167 1.22 17.36 -18.13
N ASP A 168 1.51 17.85 -19.34
CA ASP A 168 0.68 17.58 -20.52
C ASP A 168 0.61 16.06 -20.79
N TYR A 169 1.73 15.33 -20.61
CA TYR A 169 1.77 13.88 -20.74
C TYR A 169 0.87 13.18 -19.70
N ILE A 170 1.01 13.47 -18.41
CA ILE A 170 0.27 12.77 -17.36
C ILE A 170 -1.24 13.11 -17.38
N HIS A 171 -1.62 14.31 -17.80
CA HIS A 171 -3.02 14.69 -18.02
C HIS A 171 -3.62 14.04 -19.26
N GLY A 172 -2.83 13.88 -20.32
CA GLY A 172 -3.24 13.24 -21.58
C GLY A 172 -3.28 11.72 -21.54
N SER A 173 -2.71 11.11 -20.50
CA SER A 173 -2.68 9.66 -20.31
C SER A 173 -4.07 9.09 -20.00
N VAL A 174 -4.25 7.77 -20.16
CA VAL A 174 -5.51 7.07 -19.78
C VAL A 174 -5.75 7.23 -18.27
N GLN A 175 -4.69 7.29 -17.48
CA GLN A 175 -4.75 7.43 -16.04
C GLN A 175 -5.24 8.81 -15.61
N LYS A 176 -4.96 9.87 -16.38
CA LYS A 176 -5.35 11.28 -16.12
C LYS A 176 -5.04 11.69 -14.68
N TRP A 177 -3.79 11.66 -14.32
CA TRP A 177 -3.32 11.96 -12.98
C TRP A 177 -3.67 13.39 -12.54
N THR A 178 -4.16 13.53 -11.32
CA THR A 178 -4.50 14.81 -10.68
C THR A 178 -3.62 15.11 -9.48
N ALA A 179 -2.70 14.21 -9.15
CA ALA A 179 -1.75 14.36 -8.06
C ALA A 179 -0.46 13.61 -8.39
N ALA A 180 0.68 14.12 -7.93
CA ALA A 180 1.97 13.44 -8.07
C ALA A 180 2.88 13.68 -6.88
N LYS A 181 3.76 12.70 -6.64
CA LYS A 181 4.81 12.68 -5.61
C LYS A 181 6.20 12.75 -6.24
N PRO A 182 6.69 13.94 -6.63
CA PRO A 182 8.07 14.11 -7.05
C PRO A 182 9.02 14.12 -5.86
N PHE A 183 10.19 13.50 -6.04
CA PHE A 183 11.25 13.57 -5.06
C PHE A 183 11.88 14.97 -5.01
N ARG A 184 12.31 15.37 -3.81
CA ARG A 184 13.10 16.58 -3.70
C ARG A 184 14.41 16.45 -4.51
N ILE A 185 14.91 17.57 -5.01
CA ILE A 185 16.18 17.58 -5.71
C ILE A 185 17.31 17.48 -4.70
N SER A 186 18.09 16.40 -4.78
CA SER A 186 19.32 16.25 -4.03
C SER A 186 20.47 17.01 -4.72
N GLY A 187 21.21 17.80 -3.98
CA GLY A 187 22.44 18.45 -4.47
C GLY A 187 23.62 17.49 -4.62
N ARG A 188 23.49 16.24 -4.19
CA ARG A 188 24.56 15.25 -4.20
C ARG A 188 24.24 14.08 -5.11
N PRO A 189 25.18 13.71 -6.00
CA PRO A 189 25.02 12.54 -6.85
C PRO A 189 24.95 11.25 -6.02
N GLY A 190 23.93 10.46 -6.26
CA GLY A 190 23.91 9.05 -5.83
C GLY A 190 23.31 8.72 -4.50
N GLY A 191 22.59 9.63 -3.82
CA GLY A 191 21.87 9.17 -2.65
C GLY A 191 21.43 10.20 -1.65
N SER A 192 20.46 9.78 -0.87
CA SER A 192 20.03 10.41 0.35
C SER A 192 21.04 10.15 1.47
N GLU A 193 21.42 11.19 2.18
CA GLU A 193 22.21 11.09 3.41
C GLU A 193 21.31 11.44 4.59
N LEU A 194 21.13 10.50 5.48
CA LEU A 194 20.34 10.70 6.70
C LEU A 194 20.94 11.81 7.58
N ASN A 195 20.07 12.65 8.14
CA ASN A 195 20.44 13.76 9.05
C ASN A 195 21.43 14.74 8.44
N ARG A 196 21.43 14.94 7.15
CA ARG A 196 22.34 15.88 6.51
C ARG A 196 21.90 17.33 6.68
N ARG A 197 22.84 18.23 6.51
CA ARG A 197 22.58 19.67 6.47
C ARG A 197 22.10 20.09 5.08
N LEU A 198 21.05 20.90 5.06
CA LEU A 198 20.53 21.55 3.87
C LEU A 198 21.24 22.87 3.65
N THR A 199 21.97 22.98 2.54
CA THR A 199 22.61 24.26 2.18
C THR A 199 21.59 25.24 1.64
N GLN A 200 21.90 26.55 1.73
CA GLN A 200 21.05 27.59 1.12
C GLN A 200 20.93 27.48 -0.40
N ALA A 201 21.96 26.95 -1.07
CA ALA A 201 21.93 26.69 -2.50
C ALA A 201 20.95 25.57 -2.86
N GLU A 202 20.97 24.47 -2.11
CA GLU A 202 20.02 23.35 -2.29
C GLU A 202 18.59 23.78 -1.98
N LEU A 203 18.38 24.55 -0.91
CA LEU A 203 17.06 25.07 -0.57
C LEU A 203 16.49 25.91 -1.73
N LYS A 204 17.28 26.87 -2.25
CA LYS A 204 16.87 27.71 -3.40
C LYS A 204 16.60 26.86 -4.66
N THR A 205 17.40 25.85 -4.89
CA THR A 205 17.22 24.93 -6.04
C THR A 205 15.90 24.18 -5.94
N ASN A 206 15.58 23.63 -4.78
CA ASN A 206 14.30 22.96 -4.55
C ASN A 206 13.10 23.90 -4.68
N ILE A 207 13.16 25.08 -4.08
CA ILE A 207 12.08 26.09 -4.21
C ILE A 207 11.83 26.39 -5.69
N ARG A 208 12.89 26.67 -6.46
CA ARG A 208 12.76 26.93 -7.89
C ARG A 208 12.14 25.77 -8.66
N ALA A 209 12.57 24.55 -8.38
CA ALA A 209 12.07 23.34 -9.03
C ALA A 209 10.58 23.14 -8.80
N TYR A 210 10.14 23.22 -7.53
CA TYR A 210 8.73 23.08 -7.20
C TYR A 210 7.88 24.26 -7.64
N THR A 211 8.44 25.49 -7.71
CA THR A 211 7.76 26.64 -8.34
C THR A 211 7.47 26.37 -9.81
N ASN A 212 8.48 25.94 -10.58
CA ASN A 212 8.31 25.61 -12.00
C ASN A 212 7.24 24.50 -12.18
N LEU A 213 7.23 23.50 -11.30
CA LEU A 213 6.26 22.41 -11.37
C LEU A 213 4.85 22.93 -11.03
N ARG A 214 4.69 23.75 -10.00
CA ARG A 214 3.40 24.36 -9.62
C ARG A 214 2.85 25.25 -10.73
N GLU A 215 3.69 26.09 -11.34
CA GLU A 215 3.31 26.94 -12.48
C GLU A 215 2.86 26.11 -13.70
N ALA A 216 3.53 24.99 -13.96
CA ALA A 216 3.15 24.09 -15.04
C ALA A 216 1.86 23.32 -14.77
N ALA A 217 1.66 22.88 -13.52
CA ALA A 217 0.54 22.03 -13.13
C ALA A 217 -0.76 22.79 -12.84
N GLY A 218 -0.65 24.08 -12.48
CA GLY A 218 -1.79 24.88 -12.02
C GLY A 218 -2.19 24.59 -10.57
N ASP A 219 -3.19 25.31 -10.08
CA ASP A 219 -3.60 25.26 -8.66
C ASP A 219 -4.37 23.99 -8.27
N ASP A 220 -5.07 23.38 -9.21
CA ASP A 220 -5.94 22.22 -8.98
C ASP A 220 -5.18 20.88 -8.94
N PHE A 221 -3.88 20.89 -9.25
CA PHE A 221 -3.04 19.70 -9.22
C PHE A 221 -2.34 19.57 -7.86
N GLU A 222 -2.45 18.39 -7.24
CA GLU A 222 -1.83 18.15 -5.95
C GLU A 222 -0.36 17.73 -6.10
N ILE A 223 0.53 18.42 -5.39
CA ILE A 223 1.97 18.12 -5.35
C ILE A 223 2.31 17.60 -3.97
N ILE A 224 2.87 16.41 -3.90
CA ILE A 224 3.42 15.80 -2.70
C ILE A 224 4.94 15.93 -2.76
N VAL A 225 5.58 16.30 -1.67
CA VAL A 225 7.04 16.46 -1.63
C VAL A 225 7.64 15.34 -0.81
N HIS A 226 8.44 14.48 -1.42
CA HIS A 226 9.05 13.33 -0.77
C HIS A 226 10.51 13.59 -0.41
N CYS A 227 10.92 13.31 0.84
CA CYS A 227 12.24 13.68 1.40
C CYS A 227 13.11 12.50 1.82
N HIS A 228 12.60 11.28 1.94
CA HIS A 228 13.37 10.07 2.30
C HIS A 228 14.24 10.23 3.56
N TRP A 229 13.67 10.80 4.66
CA TRP A 229 14.27 10.90 6.00
C TRP A 229 15.63 11.62 6.06
N GLU A 230 15.91 12.50 5.12
CA GLU A 230 17.27 13.05 4.95
C GLU A 230 17.66 14.10 5.98
N PHE A 231 16.69 14.86 6.53
CA PHE A 231 17.00 16.06 7.28
C PHE A 231 17.09 15.85 8.80
N GLY A 232 17.89 16.71 9.45
CA GLY A 232 17.71 17.00 10.87
C GLY A 232 16.59 18.03 11.07
N PHE A 233 16.16 18.21 12.32
CA PHE A 233 15.01 19.02 12.69
C PHE A 233 14.99 20.44 12.08
N TYR A 234 16.10 21.20 12.22
CA TYR A 234 16.15 22.59 11.75
C TYR A 234 16.07 22.70 10.23
N ASP A 235 16.69 21.78 9.54
CA ASP A 235 16.68 21.77 8.07
C ASP A 235 15.32 21.30 7.54
N ALA A 236 14.69 20.32 8.18
CA ALA A 236 13.32 19.89 7.91
C ALA A 236 12.32 21.04 8.07
N LEU A 237 12.39 21.76 9.18
CA LEU A 237 11.53 22.91 9.45
C LEU A 237 11.77 24.06 8.46
N SER A 238 13.05 24.34 8.14
CA SER A 238 13.41 25.37 7.15
C SER A 238 12.89 25.03 5.77
N PHE A 239 12.97 23.76 5.38
CA PHE A 239 12.46 23.25 4.11
C PHE A 239 10.94 23.35 4.04
N ALA A 240 10.22 22.90 5.07
CA ALA A 240 8.77 23.00 5.14
C ALA A 240 8.28 24.46 5.02
N LYS A 241 8.89 25.39 5.78
CA LYS A 241 8.56 26.81 5.70
C LYS A 241 8.83 27.42 4.33
N ALA A 242 9.92 27.04 3.69
CA ALA A 242 10.29 27.56 2.37
C ALA A 242 9.37 27.09 1.25
N LEU A 243 8.71 25.95 1.41
CA LEU A 243 7.77 25.39 0.44
C LEU A 243 6.30 25.87 0.64
N GLU A 244 6.01 26.64 1.68
CA GLU A 244 4.66 27.13 1.93
C GLU A 244 4.02 27.84 0.71
N PRO A 245 4.71 28.71 -0.05
CA PRO A 245 4.13 29.34 -1.25
C PRO A 245 3.76 28.37 -2.38
N ILE A 246 4.37 27.18 -2.40
CA ILE A 246 4.10 26.13 -3.38
C ILE A 246 2.77 25.44 -3.08
N ARG A 247 2.30 25.48 -1.83
CA ARG A 247 1.07 24.83 -1.36
C ARG A 247 1.07 23.35 -1.71
N PRO A 248 2.09 22.56 -1.27
CA PRO A 248 2.06 21.11 -1.46
C PRO A 248 0.90 20.50 -0.66
N TRP A 249 0.40 19.38 -1.14
CA TRP A 249 -0.64 18.63 -0.43
C TRP A 249 -0.13 18.15 0.93
N TRP A 250 1.07 17.55 0.94
CA TRP A 250 1.86 17.28 2.15
C TRP A 250 3.35 17.19 1.81
N ILE A 251 4.19 17.17 2.86
CA ILE A 251 5.60 16.84 2.79
C ILE A 251 5.80 15.53 3.55
N GLU A 252 6.45 14.58 2.92
CA GLU A 252 6.62 13.23 3.37
C GLU A 252 8.05 12.95 3.80
N ASP A 253 8.21 12.22 4.91
CA ASP A 253 9.48 11.63 5.35
C ASP A 253 10.64 12.61 5.51
N LEU A 254 10.39 13.75 6.14
CA LEU A 254 11.40 14.78 6.33
C LEU A 254 12.59 14.33 7.17
N MET A 255 12.37 13.53 8.21
CA MET A 255 13.37 13.12 9.19
C MET A 255 13.35 11.61 9.44
N PRO A 256 14.45 11.02 9.96
CA PRO A 256 14.41 9.65 10.50
C PRO A 256 13.31 9.47 11.56
N ILE A 257 12.73 8.27 11.61
CA ILE A 257 11.54 7.97 12.44
C ILE A 257 11.85 7.64 13.90
N ASP A 258 13.13 7.61 14.31
CA ASP A 258 13.57 7.07 15.61
C ASP A 258 13.08 7.89 16.83
N TYR A 259 12.76 9.18 16.65
CA TYR A 259 12.41 10.10 17.75
C TYR A 259 11.10 10.83 17.49
N VAL A 260 10.02 10.26 17.99
CA VAL A 260 8.65 10.76 17.81
C VAL A 260 8.47 12.18 18.38
N GLU A 261 9.11 12.50 19.51
CA GLU A 261 9.03 13.82 20.14
C GLU A 261 9.60 14.93 19.25
N THR A 262 10.58 14.60 18.41
CA THR A 262 11.12 15.56 17.44
C THR A 262 10.16 15.75 16.28
N TRP A 263 9.48 14.71 15.83
CA TRP A 263 8.40 14.80 14.86
C TRP A 263 7.24 15.66 15.37
N ALA A 264 6.79 15.46 16.61
CA ALA A 264 5.72 16.27 17.20
C ALA A 264 6.07 17.78 17.20
N LYS A 265 7.34 18.13 17.50
CA LYS A 265 7.81 19.54 17.43
C LYS A 265 7.82 20.07 15.99
N LEU A 266 8.24 19.25 15.03
CA LEU A 266 8.24 19.63 13.62
C LEU A 266 6.81 19.87 13.12
N THR A 267 5.91 18.95 13.42
CA THR A 267 4.49 19.02 13.04
C THR A 267 3.82 20.27 13.61
N ALA A 268 4.02 20.55 14.90
CA ALA A 268 3.46 21.76 15.53
C ALA A 268 3.99 23.08 14.96
N ALA A 269 5.19 23.08 14.34
CA ALA A 269 5.83 24.28 13.80
C ALA A 269 5.74 24.39 12.27
N SER A 270 5.25 23.36 11.58
CA SER A 270 5.13 23.34 10.12
C SER A 270 3.87 24.04 9.63
N PRO A 271 3.98 24.92 8.61
CA PRO A 271 2.80 25.52 7.97
C PRO A 271 2.13 24.59 6.95
N ILE A 272 2.74 23.43 6.67
CA ILE A 272 2.29 22.46 5.67
C ILE A 272 2.03 21.13 6.37
N GLN A 273 1.06 20.36 5.88
CA GLN A 273 0.83 19.00 6.35
C GLN A 273 2.08 18.13 6.21
N ILE A 274 2.39 17.38 7.25
CA ILE A 274 3.53 16.46 7.30
C ILE A 274 3.01 15.04 7.47
N SER A 275 3.59 14.11 6.69
CA SER A 275 3.35 12.67 6.81
C SER A 275 4.63 11.89 7.05
N THR A 276 4.47 10.69 7.56
CA THR A 276 5.42 9.57 7.54
C THR A 276 4.65 8.28 7.71
N GLY A 277 5.31 7.16 7.46
CA GLY A 277 4.75 5.85 7.75
C GLY A 277 5.12 4.74 6.78
N GLU A 278 5.72 5.04 5.63
CA GLU A 278 6.08 4.00 4.64
C GLU A 278 7.05 2.94 5.18
N ASN A 279 7.83 3.26 6.20
CA ASN A 279 8.78 2.36 6.85
C ASN A 279 8.43 2.02 8.31
N LEU A 280 7.18 2.25 8.71
CA LEU A 280 6.64 1.83 10.01
C LEU A 280 5.99 0.44 9.91
N TYR A 281 6.26 -0.40 10.88
CA TYR A 281 5.74 -1.76 10.95
C TYR A 281 4.69 -1.88 12.05
N THR A 282 3.59 -2.53 11.73
CA THR A 282 2.49 -2.83 12.65
C THR A 282 1.91 -1.61 13.37
N LEU A 283 0.79 -1.78 14.04
CA LEU A 283 0.16 -0.73 14.85
C LEU A 283 1.10 -0.14 15.91
N TYR A 284 2.04 -0.94 16.41
CA TYR A 284 2.91 -0.50 17.52
C TYR A 284 3.88 0.61 17.13
N ASP A 285 4.40 0.61 15.90
CA ASP A 285 5.26 1.69 15.43
C ASP A 285 4.44 2.96 15.10
N PHE A 286 3.22 2.81 14.58
CA PHE A 286 2.32 3.94 14.32
C PHE A 286 1.74 4.57 15.59
N LEU A 287 1.52 3.77 16.64
CA LEU A 287 0.87 4.22 17.87
C LEU A 287 1.47 5.49 18.46
N PRO A 288 2.79 5.62 18.67
CA PRO A 288 3.36 6.83 19.22
C PRO A 288 3.23 8.04 18.29
N PHE A 289 3.29 7.87 16.97
CA PHE A 289 3.08 8.96 16.02
C PHE A 289 1.66 9.50 16.07
N ILE A 290 0.67 8.63 16.16
CA ILE A 290 -0.74 9.01 16.22
C ILE A 290 -1.09 9.63 17.57
N THR A 291 -0.75 8.96 18.68
CA THR A 291 -1.15 9.41 20.03
C THR A 291 -0.47 10.71 20.48
N ASN A 292 0.75 10.98 20.01
CA ASN A 292 1.44 12.24 20.26
C ASN A 292 1.18 13.30 19.19
N GLN A 293 0.31 13.02 18.21
CA GLN A 293 0.07 13.93 17.06
C GLN A 293 1.38 14.38 16.41
N ALA A 294 2.29 13.43 16.24
CA ALA A 294 3.63 13.68 15.73
C ALA A 294 3.68 13.86 14.20
N VAL A 295 2.57 13.61 13.52
CA VAL A 295 2.33 13.91 12.11
C VAL A 295 0.91 14.48 11.95
N HIS A 296 0.65 15.19 10.86
CA HIS A 296 -0.70 15.65 10.54
C HIS A 296 -1.56 14.56 9.89
N MET A 297 -0.91 13.60 9.25
CA MET A 297 -1.54 12.46 8.59
C MET A 297 -0.59 11.26 8.61
N VAL A 298 -1.13 10.06 8.51
CA VAL A 298 -0.32 8.83 8.40
C VAL A 298 -0.35 8.28 6.97
N GLU A 299 0.78 7.76 6.53
CA GLU A 299 0.93 7.12 5.24
C GLU A 299 1.29 5.65 5.43
N ILE A 300 0.31 4.78 5.24
CA ILE A 300 0.43 3.36 5.58
C ILE A 300 0.88 2.57 4.35
N ASP A 301 2.04 1.92 4.40
CA ASP A 301 2.33 0.84 3.49
C ASP A 301 1.73 -0.46 4.03
N ILE A 302 0.71 -1.00 3.34
CA ILE A 302 0.02 -2.20 3.78
C ILE A 302 0.95 -3.41 3.80
N SER A 303 1.92 -3.46 2.89
CA SER A 303 2.89 -4.53 2.80
C SER A 303 3.94 -4.49 3.92
N MET A 304 4.24 -3.30 4.44
CA MET A 304 5.10 -3.08 5.59
C MET A 304 4.32 -3.21 6.92
N ALA A 305 3.08 -2.73 6.96
CA ALA A 305 2.26 -2.74 8.17
C ALA A 305 1.91 -4.14 8.70
N GLY A 306 1.97 -5.17 7.84
CA GLY A 306 1.67 -6.55 8.24
C GLY A 306 0.28 -7.03 7.83
N GLY A 307 -0.25 -6.48 6.73
CA GLY A 307 -1.48 -6.91 6.07
C GLY A 307 -2.65 -5.95 6.22
N LEU A 308 -3.76 -6.32 5.61
CA LEU A 308 -4.97 -5.50 5.50
C LEU A 308 -5.63 -5.25 6.86
N LEU A 309 -5.67 -6.26 7.74
CA LEU A 309 -6.23 -6.10 9.09
C LEU A 309 -5.44 -5.11 9.93
N GLU A 310 -4.12 -5.16 9.82
CA GLU A 310 -3.26 -4.26 10.61
C GLU A 310 -3.38 -2.83 10.10
N ALA A 311 -3.32 -2.64 8.77
CA ALA A 311 -3.50 -1.35 8.14
C ALA A 311 -4.86 -0.73 8.48
N LYS A 312 -5.93 -1.53 8.50
CA LYS A 312 -7.26 -1.06 8.91
C LYS A 312 -7.29 -0.59 10.36
N LYS A 313 -6.65 -1.31 11.30
CA LYS A 313 -6.55 -0.89 12.71
C LYS A 313 -5.79 0.43 12.86
N ILE A 314 -4.70 0.60 12.10
CA ILE A 314 -3.92 1.85 12.09
C ILE A 314 -4.80 3.00 11.61
N ALA A 315 -5.52 2.82 10.50
CA ALA A 315 -6.41 3.83 9.95
C ALA A 315 -7.57 4.18 10.90
N GLU A 316 -8.18 3.21 11.57
CA GLU A 316 -9.24 3.42 12.56
C GLU A 316 -8.71 4.18 13.78
N LEU A 317 -7.48 3.86 14.24
CA LEU A 317 -6.84 4.62 15.31
C LEU A 317 -6.55 6.06 14.86
N ALA A 318 -5.95 6.27 13.68
CA ALA A 318 -5.67 7.60 13.14
C ALA A 318 -6.95 8.45 13.05
N ASN A 319 -8.03 7.84 12.58
CA ASN A 319 -9.34 8.51 12.47
C ASN A 319 -9.89 8.98 13.84
N THR A 320 -9.64 8.25 14.94
CA THR A 320 -10.06 8.71 16.29
C THR A 320 -9.34 9.98 16.74
N TYR A 321 -8.22 10.31 16.11
CA TYR A 321 -7.43 11.53 16.32
C TYR A 321 -7.65 12.57 15.20
N TYR A 322 -8.63 12.37 14.32
CA TYR A 322 -8.91 13.23 13.16
C TYR A 322 -7.72 13.37 12.21
N MET A 323 -6.89 12.33 12.11
CA MET A 323 -5.76 12.25 11.19
C MET A 323 -6.19 11.59 9.89
N PRO A 324 -6.08 12.27 8.74
CA PRO A 324 -6.27 11.65 7.43
C PRO A 324 -5.26 10.53 7.18
N VAL A 325 -5.65 9.61 6.29
CA VAL A 325 -4.83 8.46 5.90
C VAL A 325 -4.58 8.48 4.40
N ALA A 326 -3.33 8.27 4.01
CA ALA A 326 -2.94 7.87 2.66
C ALA A 326 -2.28 6.50 2.70
N THR A 327 -2.10 5.88 1.55
CA THR A 327 -1.29 4.65 1.45
C THR A 327 -0.07 4.87 0.58
N HIS A 328 1.10 4.54 1.13
CA HIS A 328 2.30 4.27 0.36
C HIS A 328 2.13 2.96 -0.40
N ASN A 329 2.59 2.89 -1.64
CA ASN A 329 2.56 1.65 -2.41
C ASN A 329 3.54 1.68 -3.59
N VAL A 330 4.58 0.90 -3.47
CA VAL A 330 5.61 0.70 -4.50
C VAL A 330 5.60 -0.75 -5.04
N MET A 331 4.47 -1.43 -4.81
CA MET A 331 4.30 -2.87 -5.04
C MET A 331 3.75 -3.18 -6.43
N GLY A 332 3.68 -4.49 -6.74
CA GLY A 332 3.06 -5.01 -7.94
C GLY A 332 1.52 -4.94 -7.91
N PRO A 333 0.86 -5.47 -8.95
CA PRO A 333 -0.57 -5.29 -9.15
C PRO A 333 -1.44 -5.96 -8.10
N ILE A 334 -0.98 -7.08 -7.52
CA ILE A 334 -1.77 -7.82 -6.52
C ILE A 334 -1.83 -7.03 -5.22
N ALA A 335 -0.69 -6.55 -4.72
CA ALA A 335 -0.64 -5.75 -3.51
C ALA A 335 -1.33 -4.39 -3.70
N THR A 336 -1.17 -3.75 -4.87
CA THR A 336 -1.86 -2.50 -5.21
C THR A 336 -3.37 -2.65 -5.14
N VAL A 337 -3.94 -3.69 -5.77
CA VAL A 337 -5.40 -3.92 -5.73
C VAL A 337 -5.85 -4.32 -4.33
N ALA A 338 -5.07 -5.10 -3.58
CA ALA A 338 -5.36 -5.45 -2.19
C ALA A 338 -5.39 -4.20 -1.29
N SER A 339 -4.36 -3.35 -1.42
CA SER A 339 -4.24 -2.07 -0.71
C SER A 339 -5.43 -1.15 -1.02
N ALA A 340 -5.79 -1.00 -2.29
CA ALA A 340 -6.92 -0.17 -2.70
C ALA A 340 -8.27 -0.70 -2.19
N ASN A 341 -8.48 -2.04 -2.15
CA ASN A 341 -9.68 -2.62 -1.54
C ASN A 341 -9.76 -2.31 -0.03
N CYS A 342 -8.64 -2.34 0.68
CA CYS A 342 -8.57 -1.97 2.09
C CYS A 342 -8.82 -0.46 2.28
N ALA A 343 -8.14 0.38 1.50
CA ALA A 343 -8.27 1.84 1.53
C ALA A 343 -9.72 2.30 1.30
N ALA A 344 -10.46 1.64 0.41
CA ALA A 344 -11.88 1.93 0.19
C ALA A 344 -12.77 1.70 1.42
N THR A 345 -12.27 1.05 2.46
CA THR A 345 -12.99 0.84 3.75
C THR A 345 -12.50 1.77 4.85
N MET A 346 -11.51 2.61 4.59
CA MET A 346 -10.96 3.56 5.55
C MET A 346 -11.73 4.87 5.50
N LEU A 347 -12.08 5.39 6.67
CA LEU A 347 -12.65 6.73 6.81
C LEU A 347 -11.51 7.75 6.68
N ASP A 348 -11.83 8.92 6.12
CA ASP A 348 -10.89 10.03 5.90
C ASP A 348 -9.64 9.63 5.10
N PHE A 349 -9.83 8.74 4.14
CA PHE A 349 -8.80 8.31 3.21
C PHE A 349 -8.65 9.31 2.07
N ILE A 350 -7.42 9.78 1.80
CA ILE A 350 -7.18 10.87 0.85
C ILE A 350 -6.48 10.46 -0.44
N GLY A 351 -5.61 9.46 -0.43
CA GLY A 351 -4.90 9.06 -1.65
C GLY A 351 -4.09 7.78 -1.52
N HIS A 352 -3.96 7.07 -2.64
CA HIS A 352 -3.20 5.83 -2.80
C HIS A 352 -2.06 6.04 -3.77
N GLU A 353 -0.84 5.72 -3.37
CA GLU A 353 0.33 5.77 -4.22
C GLU A 353 0.26 4.78 -5.36
N SER A 354 0.74 5.21 -6.52
CA SER A 354 0.82 4.34 -7.69
C SER A 354 1.89 4.83 -8.66
N TYR A 355 2.37 3.92 -9.50
CA TYR A 355 3.26 4.23 -10.60
C TYR A 355 2.51 4.40 -11.92
N ASP A 356 3.14 5.06 -12.89
CA ASP A 356 2.72 4.98 -14.29
C ASP A 356 3.23 3.67 -14.91
N TYR A 357 2.45 2.64 -14.77
CA TYR A 357 2.79 1.28 -15.21
C TYR A 357 2.91 1.12 -16.72
N LYS A 358 2.36 2.06 -17.51
CA LYS A 358 2.47 2.05 -18.97
C LYS A 358 3.80 2.60 -19.45
N GLN A 359 4.37 3.55 -18.73
CA GLN A 359 5.69 4.12 -19.03
C GLN A 359 6.86 3.24 -18.56
N ASP A 360 6.60 2.32 -17.65
CA ASP A 360 7.63 1.56 -16.95
C ASP A 360 8.22 0.37 -17.72
N SER A 361 7.78 0.16 -18.95
CA SER A 361 8.34 -0.86 -19.84
C SER A 361 9.63 -0.37 -20.50
N ARG A 362 10.76 -0.42 -19.80
CA ARG A 362 12.09 -0.07 -20.37
C ARG A 362 12.49 -0.95 -21.55
N ASP A 363 11.91 -2.10 -21.69
CA ASP A 363 12.19 -3.13 -22.69
C ASP A 363 11.06 -3.36 -23.69
N GLY A 364 10.02 -2.51 -23.68
CA GLY A 364 8.87 -2.61 -24.58
C GLY A 364 7.94 -3.79 -24.30
N HIS A 365 8.06 -4.45 -23.14
CA HIS A 365 7.35 -5.68 -22.81
C HIS A 365 6.11 -5.48 -21.93
N GLY A 366 5.48 -4.32 -21.97
CA GLY A 366 4.26 -4.03 -21.21
C GLY A 366 4.49 -3.77 -19.73
N GLY A 367 3.66 -2.94 -19.14
CA GLY A 367 3.70 -2.66 -17.72
C GLY A 367 3.32 -3.88 -16.87
N TRP A 368 3.59 -3.84 -15.58
CA TRP A 368 3.24 -4.92 -14.66
C TRP A 368 1.72 -5.21 -14.58
N GLU A 369 0.86 -4.32 -15.06
CA GLU A 369 -0.57 -4.57 -15.24
C GLU A 369 -0.83 -5.84 -16.06
N THR A 370 0.03 -6.17 -17.04
CA THR A 370 -0.13 -7.35 -17.87
C THR A 370 0.10 -8.66 -17.09
N LEU A 371 0.71 -8.58 -15.91
CA LEU A 371 0.94 -9.73 -15.02
C LEU A 371 -0.36 -10.30 -14.47
N VAL A 372 -1.42 -9.51 -14.42
CA VAL A 372 -2.73 -9.93 -13.90
C VAL A 372 -3.81 -9.84 -14.96
N VAL A 373 -4.81 -10.69 -14.81
CA VAL A 373 -6.07 -10.59 -15.53
C VAL A 373 -7.06 -9.87 -14.64
N TYR A 374 -7.44 -8.67 -15.02
CA TYR A 374 -8.40 -7.83 -14.31
C TYR A 374 -9.51 -7.42 -15.27
N ASP A 375 -10.72 -7.16 -14.78
CA ASP A 375 -11.88 -6.90 -15.64
C ASP A 375 -11.98 -5.46 -16.17
N ARG A 376 -11.01 -4.62 -15.80
CA ARG A 376 -10.93 -3.21 -16.19
C ARG A 376 -9.48 -2.70 -16.08
N GLU A 377 -9.20 -1.49 -16.56
CA GLU A 377 -7.95 -0.80 -16.28
C GLU A 377 -7.83 -0.60 -14.77
N ILE A 378 -6.66 -0.92 -14.19
CA ILE A 378 -6.44 -0.77 -12.74
C ILE A 378 -6.53 0.70 -12.37
N ILE A 379 -5.89 1.59 -13.15
CA ILE A 379 -5.91 3.03 -12.92
C ILE A 379 -6.56 3.72 -14.11
N GLN A 380 -7.62 4.46 -13.84
CA GLN A 380 -8.34 5.24 -14.82
C GLN A 380 -8.86 6.54 -14.22
N ASP A 381 -8.71 7.65 -14.94
CA ASP A 381 -9.21 8.98 -14.55
C ASP A 381 -8.75 9.41 -13.13
N GLY A 382 -7.48 9.12 -12.77
CA GLY A 382 -6.89 9.44 -11.46
C GLY A 382 -7.34 8.54 -10.30
N TYR A 383 -7.97 7.41 -10.59
CA TYR A 383 -8.48 6.50 -9.57
C TYR A 383 -8.13 5.05 -9.87
N ILE A 384 -7.81 4.29 -8.82
CA ILE A 384 -7.80 2.82 -8.88
C ILE A 384 -9.25 2.35 -8.89
N GLN A 385 -9.60 1.55 -9.90
CA GLN A 385 -10.94 1.02 -10.10
C GLN A 385 -11.08 -0.34 -9.41
N LEU A 386 -12.07 -0.50 -8.53
CA LEU A 386 -12.28 -1.73 -7.77
C LEU A 386 -13.27 -2.65 -8.47
N SER A 387 -12.88 -3.91 -8.65
CA SER A 387 -13.72 -4.96 -9.25
C SER A 387 -14.83 -5.41 -8.29
N ASP A 388 -15.97 -5.82 -8.85
CA ASP A 388 -17.05 -6.47 -8.10
C ASP A 388 -16.92 -8.01 -8.08
N LYS A 389 -15.90 -8.57 -8.71
CA LYS A 389 -15.62 -10.00 -8.67
C LYS A 389 -15.14 -10.45 -7.30
N PRO A 390 -15.31 -11.74 -6.98
CA PRO A 390 -14.89 -12.31 -5.68
C PRO A 390 -13.40 -12.14 -5.38
N GLY A 391 -13.07 -12.04 -4.10
CA GLY A 391 -11.70 -11.84 -3.63
C GLY A 391 -11.15 -10.49 -4.06
N LEU A 392 -9.93 -10.48 -4.56
CA LEU A 392 -9.28 -9.32 -5.17
C LEU A 392 -9.90 -8.92 -6.52
N GLY A 393 -10.68 -9.83 -7.13
CA GLY A 393 -11.26 -9.62 -8.45
C GLY A 393 -10.27 -9.77 -9.59
N LEU A 394 -9.08 -10.28 -9.33
CA LEU A 394 -8.02 -10.53 -10.31
C LEU A 394 -7.45 -11.94 -10.17
N ASP A 395 -6.69 -12.36 -11.18
CA ASP A 395 -5.83 -13.55 -11.12
C ASP A 395 -4.56 -13.30 -11.93
N LEU A 396 -3.57 -14.17 -11.79
CA LEU A 396 -2.32 -14.07 -12.55
C LEU A 396 -2.53 -14.45 -14.03
N ASN A 397 -1.91 -13.67 -14.90
CA ASN A 397 -1.71 -14.05 -16.28
C ASN A 397 -0.56 -15.05 -16.36
N LYS A 398 -0.89 -16.33 -16.46
CA LYS A 398 0.10 -17.41 -16.45
C LYS A 398 1.18 -17.24 -17.52
N GLU A 399 0.80 -16.86 -18.74
CA GLU A 399 1.76 -16.73 -19.86
C GLU A 399 2.78 -15.63 -19.57
N VAL A 400 2.32 -14.49 -19.10
CA VAL A 400 3.18 -13.36 -18.71
C VAL A 400 4.04 -13.73 -17.50
N ALA A 401 3.45 -14.29 -16.45
CA ALA A 401 4.19 -14.67 -15.26
C ALA A 401 5.29 -15.69 -15.56
N MET A 402 5.02 -16.69 -16.39
CA MET A 402 6.02 -17.69 -16.80
C MET A 402 7.16 -17.07 -17.61
N LYS A 403 6.88 -16.09 -18.45
CA LYS A 403 7.90 -15.38 -19.25
C LYS A 403 8.89 -14.61 -18.36
N TYR A 404 8.40 -14.10 -17.23
CA TYR A 404 9.16 -13.23 -16.33
C TYR A 404 9.52 -13.91 -14.99
N LEU A 405 9.44 -15.23 -14.91
CA LEU A 405 9.95 -15.97 -13.74
C LEU A 405 11.44 -15.65 -13.51
N VAL A 406 11.80 -15.40 -12.27
CA VAL A 406 13.21 -15.29 -11.89
C VAL A 406 13.92 -16.60 -12.16
N GLU A 407 15.18 -16.56 -12.59
CA GLU A 407 15.98 -17.74 -12.89
C GLU A 407 15.93 -18.76 -11.73
N GLY A 408 15.68 -20.00 -12.07
CA GLY A 408 15.54 -21.10 -11.11
C GLY A 408 14.15 -21.24 -10.46
N GLU A 409 13.22 -20.31 -10.70
CA GLU A 409 11.83 -20.46 -10.26
C GLU A 409 11.03 -21.38 -11.19
N LYS A 410 9.98 -21.95 -10.63
CA LYS A 410 8.97 -22.72 -11.38
C LYS A 410 7.59 -22.14 -11.14
N TRP A 411 6.68 -22.39 -12.06
CA TRP A 411 5.29 -22.00 -11.89
C TRP A 411 4.70 -22.66 -10.64
N TRP A 412 4.52 -21.86 -9.59
CA TRP A 412 4.03 -22.32 -8.28
C TRP A 412 4.76 -23.57 -7.74
N GLY A 413 6.08 -23.61 -7.97
CA GLY A 413 6.92 -24.74 -7.57
C GLY A 413 7.52 -24.65 -6.20
#